data_94e6c87c9a6e8bf019121c436427c05d
#
_entry.id   94e6c87c9a6e8bf019121c436427c05d
#
_cell.length_a   1.000
_cell.length_b   1.000
_cell.length_c   1.000
_cell.angle_alpha   90.00
_cell.angle_beta   90.00
_cell.angle_gamma   90.00
#
_symmetry.space_group_name_H-M   'P 1'
#
loop_
_entity.id
_entity.type
_entity.pdbx_description
1 polymer ?
#
loop_
_entity_poly.entity_id
_entity_poly.type
_entity_poly.pdbx_seq_one_letter_code
_entity_poly.pdbx_strand_id
1 'polypeptide(L)'
;YAKQNNGKFLIRIEDTDTERSTKEYEKNILDNLTSIGLEPDEDPINQSERNEIYLKAAEKILQSGNAYWCDCSQEELEEMRKAQTATGKKPMYDGRSRNLGLERSDKTVLRLATPENGEIIVKDLIRGEIKFNNNELDDLILLRSDGSPTYHLCNVVDDYEQKVTTVIRGEDHISNTPRQIHIQNALGYPELEYAHLPLVLGTDKKRLSKRNAATSLEEYREKGYLDSAILNTLARLGWSQGENDVFYMNDLIKEFNIKDVQKAGAIFDITKLDWLNSQHLSNLSLESFKKQLQPFLQALEIDIEDHENSDQLIEAMRTSDNTFSGIAKSLIPYYKDINEYDEKAIEKFISDKSILEELKVLLNGLDDWNQDNIDNVLKNYQSEKGLSVPAVNQPIRISVTGST
;
A
#
# COMPACT_ATOMS: atom_id res chain seq x y z
N TYR A 1 -14.10 5.11 5.25
CA TYR A 1 -14.58 6.03 6.28
C TYR A 1 -15.39 7.18 5.69
N ALA A 2 -14.82 7.97 4.76
CA ALA A 2 -15.50 9.13 4.18
C ALA A 2 -16.86 8.76 3.57
N LYS A 3 -16.90 7.78 2.65
CA LYS A 3 -18.16 7.33 2.02
C LYS A 3 -19.18 6.79 3.02
N GLN A 4 -18.74 6.07 4.06
CA GLN A 4 -19.61 5.57 5.12
C GLN A 4 -20.29 6.69 5.91
N ASN A 5 -19.60 7.82 6.08
CA ASN A 5 -20.09 8.98 6.83
C ASN A 5 -20.72 10.06 5.92
N ASN A 6 -21.03 9.73 4.66
CA ASN A 6 -21.54 10.68 3.66
C ASN A 6 -20.63 11.90 3.47
N GLY A 7 -19.33 11.71 3.70
CA GLY A 7 -18.29 12.70 3.50
C GLY A 7 -17.65 12.58 2.12
N LYS A 8 -16.65 13.42 1.87
CA LYS A 8 -15.87 13.46 0.64
C LYS A 8 -14.47 12.89 0.87
N PHE A 9 -13.97 12.14 -0.10
CA PHE A 9 -12.58 11.74 -0.19
C PHE A 9 -11.83 12.73 -1.07
N LEU A 10 -10.87 13.44 -0.49
CA LEU A 10 -10.08 14.48 -1.15
C LEU A 10 -8.63 14.03 -1.26
N ILE A 11 -7.97 14.42 -2.35
CA ILE A 11 -6.54 14.20 -2.55
C ILE A 11 -5.81 15.53 -2.57
N ARG A 12 -4.72 15.61 -1.82
CA ARG A 12 -3.81 16.75 -1.78
C ARG A 12 -2.41 16.29 -2.11
N ILE A 13 -1.80 16.93 -3.07
CA ILE A 13 -0.42 16.68 -3.50
C ILE A 13 0.50 17.63 -2.73
N GLU A 14 1.33 17.07 -1.88
CA GLU A 14 2.29 17.80 -1.06
C GLU A 14 3.61 17.98 -1.81
N ASP A 15 3.59 18.77 -2.87
CA ASP A 15 4.67 19.03 -3.83
C ASP A 15 5.52 20.28 -3.52
N THR A 16 5.57 20.69 -2.26
CA THR A 16 6.41 21.83 -1.82
C THR A 16 7.91 21.58 -1.93
N ASP A 17 8.34 20.32 -2.08
CA ASP A 17 9.72 19.93 -2.43
C ASP A 17 9.80 19.66 -3.94
N THR A 18 10.10 20.69 -4.70
CA THR A 18 10.13 20.68 -6.17
C THR A 18 11.20 19.77 -6.78
N GLU A 19 12.24 19.41 -6.01
CA GLU A 19 13.30 18.49 -6.48
C GLU A 19 12.83 17.03 -6.50
N ARG A 20 11.85 16.69 -5.66
CA ARG A 20 11.35 15.31 -5.51
C ARG A 20 9.99 15.07 -6.14
N SER A 21 9.28 16.12 -6.51
CA SER A 21 7.91 16.06 -7.03
C SER A 21 7.90 16.31 -8.52
N THR A 22 7.52 15.31 -9.31
CA THR A 22 7.33 15.45 -10.76
C THR A 22 5.88 15.16 -11.12
N LYS A 23 5.38 15.78 -12.20
CA LYS A 23 4.02 15.53 -12.71
C LYS A 23 3.79 14.07 -13.11
N GLU A 24 4.86 13.36 -13.47
CA GLU A 24 4.80 11.93 -13.78
C GLU A 24 4.49 11.09 -12.52
N TYR A 25 5.17 11.38 -11.40
CA TYR A 25 4.87 10.71 -10.12
C TYR A 25 3.46 11.03 -9.62
N GLU A 26 3.02 12.28 -9.75
CA GLU A 26 1.67 12.69 -9.40
C GLU A 26 0.63 11.89 -10.20
N LYS A 27 0.77 11.86 -11.54
CA LYS A 27 -0.11 11.09 -12.40
C LYS A 27 -0.10 9.60 -12.02
N ASN A 28 1.06 9.01 -11.81
CA ASN A 28 1.18 7.60 -11.42
C ASN A 28 0.44 7.31 -10.10
N ILE A 29 0.55 8.18 -9.10
CA ILE A 29 -0.18 8.05 -7.84
C ILE A 29 -1.70 8.08 -8.07
N LEU A 30 -2.20 9.05 -8.84
CA LEU A 30 -3.62 9.20 -9.12
C LEU A 30 -4.18 8.03 -9.92
N ASP A 31 -3.48 7.59 -10.96
CA ASP A 31 -3.85 6.44 -11.77
C ASP A 31 -3.92 5.16 -10.92
N ASN A 32 -2.95 4.97 -10.01
CA ASN A 32 -2.92 3.83 -9.09
C ASN A 32 -4.07 3.86 -8.07
N LEU A 33 -4.41 5.02 -7.51
CA LEU A 33 -5.54 5.15 -6.59
C LEU A 33 -6.87 4.88 -7.32
N THR A 34 -7.05 5.47 -8.50
CA THR A 34 -8.26 5.29 -9.32
C THR A 34 -8.48 3.82 -9.67
N SER A 35 -7.42 3.10 -10.03
CA SER A 35 -7.54 1.69 -10.42
C SER A 35 -8.04 0.77 -9.32
N ILE A 36 -7.68 1.04 -8.06
CA ILE A 36 -8.21 0.29 -6.91
C ILE A 36 -9.56 0.86 -6.40
N GLY A 37 -10.17 1.78 -7.15
CA GLY A 37 -11.49 2.36 -6.84
C GLY A 37 -11.46 3.50 -5.81
N LEU A 38 -10.30 4.12 -5.60
CA LEU A 38 -10.12 5.29 -4.72
C LEU A 38 -10.09 6.58 -5.55
N GLU A 39 -11.22 6.91 -6.17
CA GLU A 39 -11.39 8.15 -6.91
C GLU A 39 -11.71 9.30 -5.95
N PRO A 40 -11.04 10.47 -6.09
CA PRO A 40 -11.38 11.64 -5.29
C PRO A 40 -12.72 12.22 -5.72
N ASP A 41 -13.46 12.80 -4.75
CA ASP A 41 -14.76 13.43 -5.00
C ASP A 41 -14.63 14.88 -5.52
N GLU A 42 -13.42 15.44 -5.53
CA GLU A 42 -13.07 16.75 -6.10
C GLU A 42 -11.68 16.66 -6.76
N ASP A 43 -11.38 17.61 -7.64
CA ASP A 43 -10.07 17.69 -8.28
C ASP A 43 -8.95 17.79 -7.23
N PRO A 44 -7.87 17.02 -7.36
CA PRO A 44 -6.71 17.12 -6.48
C PRO A 44 -6.13 18.54 -6.47
N ILE A 45 -5.67 18.99 -5.31
CA ILE A 45 -4.97 20.26 -5.19
C ILE A 45 -3.49 20.07 -4.96
N ASN A 46 -2.67 20.97 -5.55
CA ASN A 46 -1.22 20.99 -5.40
C ASN A 46 -0.82 22.09 -4.41
N GLN A 47 -0.03 21.77 -3.39
CA GLN A 47 0.40 22.74 -2.39
C GLN A 47 1.29 23.84 -2.97
N SER A 48 2.12 23.49 -3.97
CA SER A 48 2.99 24.47 -4.67
C SER A 48 2.23 25.63 -5.31
N GLU A 49 0.97 25.45 -5.66
CA GLU A 49 0.13 26.48 -6.28
C GLU A 49 -0.57 27.38 -5.27
N ARG A 50 -0.43 27.13 -3.96
CA ARG A 50 -1.21 27.76 -2.89
C ARG A 50 -0.41 28.69 -1.98
N ASN A 51 0.81 29.03 -2.37
CA ASN A 51 1.76 29.78 -1.53
C ASN A 51 1.17 31.08 -0.95
N GLU A 52 0.38 31.83 -1.71
CA GLU A 52 -0.25 33.09 -1.22
C GLU A 52 -1.19 32.85 -0.03
N ILE A 53 -1.90 31.74 0.00
CA ILE A 53 -2.84 31.40 1.08
C ILE A 53 -2.04 31.11 2.35
N TYR A 54 -0.93 30.40 2.23
CA TYR A 54 -0.06 30.09 3.37
C TYR A 54 0.62 31.33 3.93
N LEU A 55 1.07 32.24 3.06
CA LEU A 55 1.67 33.51 3.48
C LEU A 55 0.66 34.41 4.24
N LYS A 56 -0.59 34.47 3.77
CA LYS A 56 -1.67 35.21 4.49
C LYS A 56 -1.96 34.60 5.86
N ALA A 57 -1.95 33.26 5.96
CA ALA A 57 -2.14 32.58 7.24
C ALA A 57 -0.97 32.84 8.20
N ALA A 58 0.27 32.80 7.72
CA ALA A 58 1.46 33.10 8.49
C ALA A 58 1.44 34.52 9.00
N GLU A 59 1.05 35.50 8.15
CA GLU A 59 0.89 36.91 8.53
C GLU A 59 -0.19 37.08 9.61
N LYS A 60 -1.32 36.40 9.50
CA LYS A 60 -2.38 36.41 10.53
C LYS A 60 -1.87 35.91 11.88
N ILE A 61 -1.06 34.84 11.90
CA ILE A 61 -0.45 34.31 13.13
C ILE A 61 0.52 35.35 13.72
N LEU A 62 1.34 36.01 12.88
CA LEU A 62 2.28 37.05 13.31
C LEU A 62 1.54 38.26 13.91
N GLN A 63 0.51 38.76 13.22
CA GLN A 63 -0.30 39.93 13.67
C GLN A 63 -1.04 39.62 14.97
N SER A 64 -1.42 38.40 15.24
CA SER A 64 -2.05 37.98 16.50
C SER A 64 -1.07 37.85 17.67
N GLY A 65 0.23 38.07 17.45
CA GLY A 65 1.29 37.89 18.45
C GLY A 65 1.64 36.44 18.75
N ASN A 66 1.13 35.48 17.98
CA ASN A 66 1.42 34.05 18.14
C ASN A 66 2.62 33.58 17.31
N ALA A 67 3.32 34.48 16.63
CA ALA A 67 4.57 34.17 15.90
C ALA A 67 5.55 35.36 16.04
N TYR A 68 6.81 35.08 15.74
CA TYR A 68 7.89 36.06 15.79
C TYR A 68 9.01 35.72 14.80
N TRP A 69 9.77 36.72 14.37
CA TRP A 69 10.95 36.51 13.53
C TRP A 69 12.15 36.08 14.39
N CYS A 70 12.91 35.14 13.87
CA CYS A 70 14.08 34.53 14.52
C CYS A 70 15.25 34.55 13.54
N ASP A 71 16.38 35.06 13.97
CA ASP A 71 17.64 35.18 13.22
C ASP A 71 18.69 34.14 13.64
N CYS A 72 18.32 33.19 14.53
CA CYS A 72 19.22 32.15 15.03
C CYS A 72 19.75 31.31 13.86
N SER A 73 21.06 31.31 13.66
CA SER A 73 21.73 30.59 12.59
C SER A 73 21.70 29.05 12.84
N GLN A 74 22.04 28.30 11.80
CA GLN A 74 22.08 26.83 11.90
C GLN A 74 23.20 26.39 12.85
N GLU A 75 24.34 27.10 12.83
CA GLU A 75 25.48 26.86 13.73
C GLU A 75 25.09 27.08 15.19
N GLU A 76 24.41 28.18 15.49
CA GLU A 76 23.92 28.47 16.85
C GLU A 76 22.90 27.44 17.32
N LEU A 77 22.01 26.97 16.44
CA LEU A 77 21.06 25.89 16.75
C LEU A 77 21.79 24.58 17.05
N GLU A 78 22.84 24.24 16.32
CA GLU A 78 23.63 23.03 16.55
C GLU A 78 24.40 23.11 17.86
N GLU A 79 25.02 24.24 18.18
CA GLU A 79 25.71 24.46 19.45
C GLU A 79 24.75 24.34 20.63
N MET A 80 23.58 24.96 20.52
CA MET A 80 22.50 24.86 21.51
C MET A 80 22.10 23.42 21.76
N ARG A 81 21.84 22.66 20.69
CA ARG A 81 21.44 21.25 20.77
C ARG A 81 22.54 20.38 21.39
N LYS A 82 23.81 20.62 21.04
CA LYS A 82 24.95 19.93 21.64
C LYS A 82 25.04 20.21 23.14
N ALA A 83 24.91 21.46 23.57
CA ALA A 83 24.93 21.84 24.97
C ALA A 83 23.77 21.23 25.77
N GLN A 84 22.56 21.21 25.19
CA GLN A 84 21.39 20.58 25.81
C GLN A 84 21.59 19.06 25.96
N THR A 85 22.08 18.40 24.92
CA THR A 85 22.39 16.95 24.96
C THR A 85 23.44 16.63 26.00
N ALA A 86 24.51 17.43 26.14
CA ALA A 86 25.56 17.24 27.13
C ALA A 86 25.04 17.35 28.56
N THR A 87 23.93 18.09 28.79
CA THR A 87 23.28 18.21 30.11
C THR A 87 22.07 17.26 30.29
N GLY A 88 21.85 16.31 29.37
CA GLY A 88 20.75 15.34 29.43
C GLY A 88 19.38 15.94 29.13
N LYS A 89 19.33 17.15 28.57
CA LYS A 89 18.08 17.80 28.13
C LYS A 89 17.74 17.38 26.71
N LYS A 90 16.45 17.42 26.38
CA LYS A 90 15.97 17.20 25.00
C LYS A 90 16.47 18.34 24.11
N PRO A 91 17.10 18.06 22.97
CA PRO A 91 17.55 19.09 22.04
C PRO A 91 16.34 19.79 21.39
N MET A 92 16.21 21.09 21.62
CA MET A 92 15.14 21.92 21.09
C MET A 92 15.57 23.39 21.01
N TYR A 93 14.90 24.17 20.16
CA TYR A 93 15.12 25.61 20.12
C TYR A 93 14.61 26.26 21.42
N ASP A 94 15.38 27.15 22.02
CA ASP A 94 15.16 27.69 23.37
C ASP A 94 14.29 28.98 23.42
N GLY A 95 13.77 29.43 22.29
CA GLY A 95 12.89 30.59 22.23
C GLY A 95 13.60 31.98 22.38
N ARG A 96 14.95 32.01 22.29
CA ARG A 96 15.76 33.21 22.57
C ARG A 96 15.37 34.46 21.78
N SER A 97 14.80 34.32 20.56
CA SER A 97 14.40 35.44 19.72
C SER A 97 12.98 35.91 19.97
N ARG A 98 12.19 35.29 20.85
CA ARG A 98 10.75 35.63 21.07
C ARG A 98 10.48 37.08 21.38
N ASN A 99 11.36 37.70 22.16
CA ASN A 99 11.15 39.04 22.68
C ASN A 99 12.09 40.08 22.04
N LEU A 100 12.80 39.76 20.97
CA LEU A 100 13.76 40.67 20.34
C LEU A 100 13.12 41.67 19.40
N GLY A 101 11.84 41.49 19.02
CA GLY A 101 11.14 42.39 18.11
C GLY A 101 11.79 42.46 16.71
N LEU A 102 12.37 41.37 16.24
CA LEU A 102 13.01 41.31 14.94
C LEU A 102 12.00 41.43 13.80
N GLU A 103 12.46 41.99 12.70
CA GLU A 103 11.68 42.12 11.48
C GLU A 103 12.12 41.05 10.43
N ARG A 104 11.31 40.91 9.39
CA ARG A 104 11.60 40.01 8.27
C ARG A 104 12.87 40.45 7.54
N SER A 105 13.76 39.52 7.30
CA SER A 105 14.94 39.67 6.44
C SER A 105 15.25 38.35 5.72
N ASP A 106 16.25 38.35 4.86
CA ASP A 106 16.81 37.18 4.16
C ASP A 106 17.47 36.17 5.11
N LYS A 107 17.70 36.53 6.36
CA LYS A 107 18.32 35.70 7.40
C LYS A 107 17.32 35.23 8.46
N THR A 108 16.12 35.80 8.49
CA THR A 108 15.13 35.47 9.52
C THR A 108 14.14 34.40 9.05
N VAL A 109 13.75 33.53 9.97
CA VAL A 109 12.66 32.58 9.82
C VAL A 109 11.48 33.01 10.70
N LEU A 110 10.24 32.71 10.27
CA LEU A 110 9.08 32.92 11.12
C LEU A 110 8.83 31.70 11.98
N ARG A 111 8.78 31.90 13.31
CA ARG A 111 8.49 30.80 14.26
C ARG A 111 7.16 31.00 14.96
N LEU A 112 6.46 29.89 15.20
CA LEU A 112 5.29 29.87 16.08
C LEU A 112 5.75 30.11 17.54
N ALA A 113 5.09 30.97 18.28
CA ALA A 113 5.29 31.13 19.72
C ALA A 113 4.49 30.01 20.45
N THR A 114 5.05 28.85 20.56
CA THR A 114 4.41 27.70 21.22
C THR A 114 4.18 28.00 22.70
N PRO A 115 3.00 27.76 23.29
CA PRO A 115 2.77 27.95 24.72
C PRO A 115 3.77 27.12 25.55
N GLU A 116 4.41 27.75 26.54
CA GLU A 116 5.43 27.06 27.37
C GLU A 116 4.82 26.14 28.43
N ASN A 117 3.60 26.45 28.87
CA ASN A 117 2.91 25.72 29.92
C ASN A 117 1.61 25.09 29.40
N GLY A 118 1.13 24.09 30.13
CA GLY A 118 -0.09 23.37 29.79
C GLY A 118 0.18 22.13 28.97
N GLU A 119 -0.88 21.52 28.52
CA GLU A 119 -0.84 20.28 27.74
C GLU A 119 -1.81 20.32 26.56
N ILE A 120 -1.49 19.60 25.49
CA ILE A 120 -2.41 19.24 24.40
C ILE A 120 -2.88 17.81 24.64
N ILE A 121 -4.20 17.63 24.64
CA ILE A 121 -4.84 16.29 24.72
C ILE A 121 -5.44 15.98 23.34
N VAL A 122 -4.89 15.01 22.66
CA VAL A 122 -5.40 14.50 21.39
C VAL A 122 -6.33 13.33 21.67
N LYS A 123 -7.61 13.47 21.32
CA LYS A 123 -8.60 12.37 21.37
C LYS A 123 -8.53 11.59 20.08
N ASP A 124 -7.66 10.59 20.04
CA ASP A 124 -7.46 9.78 18.85
C ASP A 124 -8.49 8.65 18.77
N LEU A 125 -9.13 8.50 17.62
CA LEU A 125 -10.21 7.51 17.40
C LEU A 125 -9.74 6.05 17.53
N ILE A 126 -8.44 5.81 17.28
CA ILE A 126 -7.83 4.46 17.34
C ILE A 126 -7.08 4.30 18.66
N ARG A 127 -6.26 5.28 19.03
CA ARG A 127 -5.30 5.15 20.14
C ARG A 127 -5.85 5.61 21.49
N GLY A 128 -6.97 6.34 21.48
CA GLY A 128 -7.54 6.97 22.68
C GLY A 128 -6.85 8.29 23.01
N GLU A 129 -6.83 8.69 24.25
CA GLU A 129 -6.22 9.97 24.67
C GLU A 129 -4.69 9.89 24.64
N ILE A 130 -4.08 10.85 23.95
CA ILE A 130 -2.62 11.05 23.89
C ILE A 130 -2.34 12.45 24.43
N LYS A 131 -1.47 12.54 25.45
CA LYS A 131 -1.11 13.79 26.11
C LYS A 131 0.27 14.26 25.72
N PHE A 132 0.41 15.54 25.44
CA PHE A 132 1.69 16.18 25.13
C PHE A 132 1.85 17.42 26.01
N ASN A 133 2.95 17.48 26.75
CA ASN A 133 3.30 18.68 27.51
C ASN A 133 3.85 19.75 26.55
N ASN A 134 3.37 20.98 26.68
CA ASN A 134 3.84 22.08 25.83
C ASN A 134 5.33 22.38 26.00
N ASN A 135 5.89 22.19 27.19
CA ASN A 135 7.32 22.38 27.46
C ASN A 135 8.24 21.35 26.74
N GLU A 136 7.67 20.35 26.10
CA GLU A 136 8.39 19.39 25.25
C GLU A 136 8.37 19.75 23.76
N LEU A 137 7.66 20.83 23.41
CA LEU A 137 7.47 21.31 22.04
C LEU A 137 8.29 22.59 21.85
N ASP A 138 9.15 22.60 20.84
CA ASP A 138 9.89 23.79 20.43
C ASP A 138 9.08 24.71 19.52
N ASP A 139 9.55 25.95 19.37
CA ASP A 139 8.95 26.92 18.47
C ASP A 139 9.19 26.52 17.02
N LEU A 140 8.14 26.00 16.42
CA LEU A 140 8.11 25.50 15.07
C LEU A 140 8.36 26.60 14.04
N ILE A 141 9.17 26.33 13.03
CA ILE A 141 9.31 27.24 11.88
C ILE A 141 8.04 27.14 11.02
N LEU A 142 7.40 28.27 10.78
CA LEU A 142 6.25 28.44 9.88
C LEU A 142 6.69 28.81 8.47
N LEU A 143 7.60 29.81 8.37
CA LEU A 143 8.20 30.24 7.10
C LEU A 143 9.73 30.15 7.20
N ARG A 144 10.36 29.63 6.15
CA ARG A 144 11.81 29.61 5.99
C ARG A 144 12.34 31.01 5.62
N SER A 145 13.64 31.21 5.62
CA SER A 145 14.29 32.49 5.29
C SER A 145 14.02 32.95 3.86
N ASP A 146 13.87 32.00 2.93
CA ASP A 146 13.45 32.28 1.54
C ASP A 146 11.97 32.67 1.42
N GLY A 147 11.21 32.62 2.52
CA GLY A 147 9.78 32.90 2.58
C GLY A 147 8.91 31.68 2.24
N SER A 148 9.47 30.53 1.93
CA SER A 148 8.68 29.32 1.67
C SER A 148 8.01 28.79 2.95
N PRO A 149 6.75 28.35 2.88
CA PRO A 149 6.04 27.78 4.03
C PRO A 149 6.56 26.38 4.35
N THR A 150 6.39 25.97 5.61
CA THR A 150 6.73 24.62 6.04
C THR A 150 5.52 23.69 5.94
N TYR A 151 5.80 22.40 5.86
CA TYR A 151 4.83 21.29 5.85
C TYR A 151 3.69 21.49 6.87
N HIS A 152 4.02 21.83 8.12
CA HIS A 152 2.99 21.94 9.17
C HIS A 152 2.02 23.10 8.93
N LEU A 153 2.51 24.23 8.46
CA LEU A 153 1.65 25.37 8.13
C LEU A 153 0.75 25.04 6.94
N CYS A 154 1.32 24.50 5.86
CA CYS A 154 0.57 24.14 4.66
C CYS A 154 -0.57 23.18 4.98
N ASN A 155 -0.28 22.09 5.70
CA ASN A 155 -1.30 21.09 6.02
C ASN A 155 -2.43 21.65 6.86
N VAL A 156 -2.13 22.44 7.89
CA VAL A 156 -3.18 23.02 8.75
C VAL A 156 -4.07 24.00 7.97
N VAL A 157 -3.46 24.81 7.10
CA VAL A 157 -4.22 25.77 6.28
C VAL A 157 -5.09 25.05 5.26
N ASP A 158 -4.55 24.03 4.60
CA ASP A 158 -5.31 23.26 3.61
C ASP A 158 -6.41 22.42 4.24
N ASP A 159 -6.18 21.82 5.42
CA ASP A 159 -7.23 21.11 6.15
C ASP A 159 -8.42 22.03 6.44
N TYR A 160 -8.16 23.28 6.81
CA TYR A 160 -9.21 24.26 7.02
C TYR A 160 -9.92 24.68 5.73
N GLU A 161 -9.16 25.03 4.68
CA GLU A 161 -9.70 25.48 3.39
C GLU A 161 -10.52 24.36 2.69
N GLN A 162 -10.07 23.12 2.79
CA GLN A 162 -10.78 21.94 2.26
C GLN A 162 -11.88 21.44 3.20
N LYS A 163 -12.08 22.07 4.36
CA LYS A 163 -13.09 21.69 5.37
C LYS A 163 -12.94 20.24 5.84
N VAL A 164 -11.70 19.81 6.01
CA VAL A 164 -11.40 18.50 6.61
C VAL A 164 -11.95 18.46 8.03
N THR A 165 -12.63 17.39 8.37
CA THR A 165 -13.20 17.19 9.72
C THR A 165 -12.42 16.13 10.50
N THR A 166 -11.85 15.17 9.80
CA THR A 166 -11.16 14.03 10.41
C THR A 166 -9.85 13.76 9.68
N VAL A 167 -8.74 13.74 10.39
CA VAL A 167 -7.39 13.44 9.87
C VAL A 167 -7.08 11.98 10.16
N ILE A 168 -6.97 11.15 9.12
CA ILE A 168 -6.59 9.73 9.20
C ILE A 168 -5.22 9.56 8.54
N ARG A 169 -4.20 9.16 9.31
CA ARG A 169 -2.82 9.05 8.81
C ARG A 169 -1.98 8.03 9.59
N GLY A 170 -0.76 7.77 9.15
CA GLY A 170 0.16 6.89 9.85
C GLY A 170 0.58 7.41 11.23
N GLU A 171 0.87 6.52 12.15
CA GLU A 171 1.29 6.82 13.52
C GLU A 171 2.64 7.55 13.63
N ASP A 172 3.46 7.50 12.59
CA ASP A 172 4.71 8.28 12.49
C ASP A 172 4.46 9.80 12.52
N HIS A 173 3.21 10.23 12.29
CA HIS A 173 2.78 11.63 12.38
C HIS A 173 2.18 12.01 13.76
N ILE A 174 2.12 11.12 14.74
CA ILE A 174 1.59 11.43 16.07
C ILE A 174 2.31 12.64 16.70
N SER A 175 3.64 12.70 16.58
CA SER A 175 4.44 13.82 17.12
C SER A 175 4.21 15.15 16.41
N ASN A 176 3.61 15.13 15.22
CA ASN A 176 3.25 16.35 14.47
C ASN A 176 1.95 16.95 14.96
N THR A 177 1.05 16.13 15.49
CA THR A 177 -0.31 16.51 15.87
C THR A 177 -0.37 17.70 16.85
N PRO A 178 0.37 17.72 17.99
CA PRO A 178 0.30 18.84 18.92
C PRO A 178 0.82 20.15 18.29
N ARG A 179 1.81 20.08 17.39
CA ARG A 179 2.33 21.22 16.66
C ARG A 179 1.29 21.82 15.70
N GLN A 180 0.58 20.96 14.99
CA GLN A 180 -0.50 21.36 14.09
C GLN A 180 -1.69 21.93 14.84
N ILE A 181 -2.05 21.37 15.99
CA ILE A 181 -3.10 21.93 16.87
C ILE A 181 -2.72 23.34 17.37
N HIS A 182 -1.45 23.59 17.70
CA HIS A 182 -1.03 24.94 18.08
C HIS A 182 -1.15 25.93 16.92
N ILE A 183 -0.88 25.54 15.67
CA ILE A 183 -1.12 26.39 14.49
C ILE A 183 -2.63 26.63 14.30
N GLN A 184 -3.46 25.59 14.41
CA GLN A 184 -4.92 25.71 14.35
C GLN A 184 -5.45 26.71 15.37
N ASN A 185 -5.00 26.59 16.62
CA ASN A 185 -5.39 27.50 17.71
C ASN A 185 -4.96 28.94 17.43
N ALA A 186 -3.73 29.16 16.93
CA ALA A 186 -3.22 30.48 16.58
C ALA A 186 -4.00 31.14 15.43
N LEU A 187 -4.56 30.34 14.52
CA LEU A 187 -5.40 30.79 13.41
C LEU A 187 -6.89 30.92 13.80
N GLY A 188 -7.30 30.37 14.94
CA GLY A 188 -8.69 30.27 15.36
C GLY A 188 -9.51 29.31 14.51
N TYR A 189 -8.87 28.23 14.01
CA TYR A 189 -9.52 27.18 13.24
C TYR A 189 -10.23 26.18 14.16
N PRO A 190 -11.27 25.46 13.67
CA PRO A 190 -11.97 24.45 14.46
C PRO A 190 -11.07 23.26 14.79
N GLU A 191 -11.40 22.58 15.89
CA GLU A 191 -10.77 21.31 16.24
C GLU A 191 -11.12 20.24 15.22
N LEU A 192 -10.14 19.36 14.91
CA LEU A 192 -10.31 18.19 14.05
C LEU A 192 -10.30 16.92 14.88
N GLU A 193 -10.95 15.88 14.35
CA GLU A 193 -10.76 14.52 14.85
C GLU A 193 -9.47 13.93 14.27
N TYR A 194 -8.81 13.08 15.04
CA TYR A 194 -7.58 12.41 14.62
C TYR A 194 -7.70 10.89 14.74
N ALA A 195 -7.11 10.18 13.81
CA ALA A 195 -6.97 8.73 13.83
C ALA A 195 -5.59 8.35 13.29
N HIS A 196 -4.75 7.78 14.15
CA HIS A 196 -3.40 7.37 13.76
C HIS A 196 -3.33 5.86 13.53
N LEU A 197 -3.24 5.48 12.27
CA LEU A 197 -3.12 4.09 11.80
C LEU A 197 -1.77 3.49 12.20
N PRO A 198 -1.72 2.17 12.45
CA PRO A 198 -0.46 1.48 12.72
C PRO A 198 0.48 1.52 11.52
N LEU A 199 1.78 1.38 11.78
CA LEU A 199 2.77 1.22 10.70
C LEU A 199 2.56 -0.10 9.98
N VAL A 200 2.79 -0.09 8.66
CA VAL A 200 2.88 -1.32 7.87
C VAL A 200 4.31 -1.86 7.97
N LEU A 201 4.40 -3.10 8.42
CA LEU A 201 5.65 -3.82 8.67
C LEU A 201 5.84 -4.94 7.65
N GLY A 202 7.08 -5.26 7.34
CA GLY A 202 7.43 -6.49 6.65
C GLY A 202 7.37 -7.72 7.59
N THR A 203 7.60 -8.90 7.05
CA THR A 203 7.66 -10.15 7.82
C THR A 203 8.81 -10.17 8.84
N ASP A 204 9.83 -9.33 8.64
CA ASP A 204 10.93 -9.09 9.57
C ASP A 204 10.55 -8.13 10.73
N LYS A 205 9.29 -7.72 10.80
CA LYS A 205 8.72 -6.76 11.77
C LYS A 205 9.35 -5.36 11.72
N LYS A 206 10.08 -5.04 10.67
CA LYS A 206 10.58 -3.69 10.42
C LYS A 206 9.61 -2.94 9.50
N ARG A 207 9.68 -1.60 9.53
CA ARG A 207 8.89 -0.76 8.61
C ARG A 207 9.07 -1.24 7.17
N LEU A 208 7.97 -1.45 6.47
CA LEU A 208 8.00 -1.86 5.07
C LEU A 208 8.77 -0.83 4.24
N SER A 209 9.73 -1.29 3.47
CA SER A 209 10.58 -0.43 2.64
C SER A 209 10.80 -1.06 1.27
N LYS A 210 11.22 -0.23 0.31
CA LYS A 210 11.55 -0.64 -1.06
C LYS A 210 12.54 -1.83 -1.15
N ARG A 211 13.26 -2.14 -0.09
CA ARG A 211 14.23 -3.24 -0.07
C ARG A 211 13.61 -4.60 0.28
N ASN A 212 12.40 -4.61 0.86
CA ASN A 212 11.84 -5.81 1.50
C ASN A 212 10.59 -6.37 0.80
N ALA A 213 9.98 -5.65 -0.15
CA ALA A 213 8.84 -6.11 -0.93
C ALA A 213 8.71 -5.28 -2.23
N ALA A 214 7.93 -5.79 -3.18
CA ALA A 214 7.39 -4.96 -4.25
C ALA A 214 6.66 -3.76 -3.61
N THR A 215 6.85 -2.57 -4.14
CA THR A 215 6.51 -1.36 -3.42
C THR A 215 5.55 -0.45 -4.17
N SER A 216 5.26 -0.79 -5.43
CA SER A 216 4.25 -0.11 -6.22
C SER A 216 3.07 -1.03 -6.53
N LEU A 217 1.88 -0.46 -6.64
CA LEU A 217 0.69 -1.21 -7.10
C LEU A 217 0.89 -1.76 -8.51
N GLU A 218 1.64 -1.04 -9.33
CA GLU A 218 1.99 -1.40 -10.69
C GLU A 218 2.74 -2.75 -10.77
N GLU A 219 3.76 -2.93 -9.92
CA GLU A 219 4.49 -4.21 -9.84
C GLU A 219 3.60 -5.41 -9.49
N TYR A 220 2.58 -5.21 -8.64
CA TYR A 220 1.61 -6.26 -8.33
C TYR A 220 0.69 -6.56 -9.50
N ARG A 221 0.25 -5.52 -10.23
CA ARG A 221 -0.56 -5.72 -11.45
C ARG A 221 0.20 -6.43 -12.55
N GLU A 222 1.46 -6.06 -12.78
CA GLU A 222 2.34 -6.74 -13.74
C GLU A 222 2.49 -8.23 -13.42
N LYS A 223 2.46 -8.60 -12.14
CA LYS A 223 2.42 -10.00 -11.69
C LYS A 223 1.05 -10.65 -11.85
N GLY A 224 0.01 -9.89 -12.16
CA GLY A 224 -1.34 -10.39 -12.36
C GLY A 224 -2.20 -10.50 -11.09
N TYR A 225 -1.91 -9.67 -10.08
CA TYR A 225 -2.83 -9.49 -8.96
C TYR A 225 -3.98 -8.58 -9.35
N LEU A 226 -5.18 -8.91 -8.90
CA LEU A 226 -6.38 -8.10 -9.09
C LEU A 226 -6.37 -6.87 -8.19
N ASP A 227 -6.80 -5.74 -8.73
CA ASP A 227 -6.96 -4.50 -7.97
C ASP A 227 -7.88 -4.68 -6.74
N SER A 228 -8.94 -5.48 -6.88
CA SER A 228 -9.84 -5.82 -5.77
C SER A 228 -9.15 -6.64 -4.66
N ALA A 229 -8.23 -7.53 -5.00
CA ALA A 229 -7.47 -8.31 -4.03
C ALA A 229 -6.42 -7.46 -3.32
N ILE A 230 -5.78 -6.56 -4.06
CA ILE A 230 -4.83 -5.57 -3.50
C ILE A 230 -5.57 -4.66 -2.51
N LEU A 231 -6.72 -4.09 -2.90
CA LEU A 231 -7.55 -3.26 -2.03
C LEU A 231 -7.98 -4.03 -0.77
N ASN A 232 -8.45 -5.25 -0.93
CA ASN A 232 -8.85 -6.10 0.20
C ASN A 232 -7.68 -6.34 1.16
N THR A 233 -6.48 -6.63 0.63
CA THR A 233 -5.27 -6.82 1.44
C THR A 233 -4.91 -5.56 2.20
N LEU A 234 -4.91 -4.39 1.54
CA LEU A 234 -4.62 -3.10 2.16
C LEU A 234 -5.64 -2.77 3.26
N ALA A 235 -6.93 -3.03 3.03
CA ALA A 235 -7.97 -2.81 4.03
C ALA A 235 -7.78 -3.69 5.28
N ARG A 236 -7.29 -4.91 5.09
CA ARG A 236 -7.00 -5.85 6.20
C ARG A 236 -5.72 -5.53 6.97
N LEU A 237 -4.91 -4.58 6.51
CA LEU A 237 -3.73 -4.12 7.24
C LEU A 237 -4.16 -3.31 8.47
N GLY A 238 -4.20 -3.99 9.60
CA GLY A 238 -4.57 -3.39 10.88
C GLY A 238 -6.07 -3.32 11.18
N TRP A 239 -6.93 -3.80 10.27
CA TRP A 239 -8.37 -3.92 10.53
C TRP A 239 -8.86 -5.35 10.30
N SER A 240 -9.75 -5.82 11.18
CA SER A 240 -10.39 -7.12 11.05
C SER A 240 -11.79 -7.09 11.61
N GLN A 241 -12.71 -7.76 10.93
CA GLN A 241 -14.09 -7.93 11.40
C GLN A 241 -14.58 -9.36 11.13
N GLY A 242 -15.04 -10.03 12.18
CA GLY A 242 -15.57 -11.38 12.09
C GLY A 242 -14.60 -12.41 11.51
N GLU A 243 -15.15 -13.46 10.91
CA GLU A 243 -14.41 -14.56 10.29
C GLU A 243 -14.23 -14.38 8.77
N ASN A 244 -14.85 -13.36 8.17
CA ASN A 244 -14.74 -13.08 6.76
C ASN A 244 -13.41 -12.37 6.44
N ASP A 245 -12.70 -12.85 5.42
CA ASP A 245 -11.45 -12.26 4.95
C ASP A 245 -11.60 -11.61 3.56
N VAL A 246 -12.62 -12.00 2.78
CA VAL A 246 -12.82 -11.53 1.41
C VAL A 246 -13.83 -10.39 1.41
N PHE A 247 -13.36 -9.19 1.02
CA PHE A 247 -14.16 -7.97 0.97
C PHE A 247 -13.98 -7.27 -0.38
N TYR A 248 -15.07 -6.73 -0.89
CA TYR A 248 -15.08 -5.79 -2.01
C TYR A 248 -15.33 -4.36 -1.50
N MET A 249 -15.15 -3.35 -2.34
CA MET A 249 -15.30 -1.94 -1.94
C MET A 249 -16.61 -1.65 -1.21
N ASN A 250 -17.73 -2.19 -1.69
CA ASN A 250 -19.04 -1.96 -1.07
C ASN A 250 -19.16 -2.59 0.33
N ASP A 251 -18.53 -3.74 0.54
CA ASP A 251 -18.48 -4.40 1.85
C ASP A 251 -17.63 -3.57 2.81
N LEU A 252 -16.47 -3.09 2.33
CA LEU A 252 -15.58 -2.22 3.11
C LEU A 252 -16.29 -0.93 3.54
N ILE A 253 -17.02 -0.26 2.63
CA ILE A 253 -17.78 0.95 2.97
C ILE A 253 -18.83 0.66 4.03
N LYS A 254 -19.50 -0.48 3.96
CA LYS A 254 -20.58 -0.87 4.89
C LYS A 254 -20.06 -1.29 6.26
N GLU A 255 -18.97 -2.05 6.28
CA GLU A 255 -18.53 -2.79 7.46
C GLU A 255 -17.36 -2.14 8.19
N PHE A 256 -16.60 -1.24 7.53
CA PHE A 256 -15.45 -0.60 8.13
C PHE A 256 -15.83 0.20 9.38
N ASN A 257 -15.12 -0.05 10.48
CA ASN A 257 -15.24 0.77 11.68
C ASN A 257 -13.84 1.15 12.16
N ILE A 258 -13.56 2.44 12.21
CA ILE A 258 -12.25 2.97 12.58
C ILE A 258 -11.82 2.59 14.00
N LYS A 259 -12.79 2.31 14.88
CA LYS A 259 -12.52 1.89 16.26
C LYS A 259 -12.02 0.45 16.38
N ASP A 260 -12.25 -0.36 15.33
CA ASP A 260 -11.79 -1.75 15.26
C ASP A 260 -10.39 -1.86 14.66
N VAL A 261 -9.78 -0.72 14.26
CA VAL A 261 -8.40 -0.68 13.80
C VAL A 261 -7.45 -0.97 14.95
N GLN A 262 -6.54 -1.91 14.73
CA GLN A 262 -5.55 -2.33 15.73
C GLN A 262 -4.52 -1.24 16.00
N LYS A 263 -3.99 -1.21 17.22
CA LYS A 263 -2.91 -0.27 17.60
C LYS A 263 -1.52 -0.78 17.25
N ALA A 264 -1.36 -2.10 17.14
CA ALA A 264 -0.08 -2.73 16.80
C ALA A 264 0.22 -2.64 15.31
N GLY A 265 1.50 -2.61 14.96
CA GLY A 265 1.92 -2.61 13.55
C GLY A 265 1.34 -3.78 12.76
N ALA A 266 0.88 -3.51 11.55
CA ALA A 266 0.27 -4.49 10.67
C ALA A 266 1.33 -5.12 9.77
N ILE A 267 1.41 -6.46 9.73
CA ILE A 267 2.38 -7.16 8.89
C ILE A 267 1.78 -7.37 7.50
N PHE A 268 2.48 -6.87 6.48
CA PHE A 268 2.17 -7.18 5.09
C PHE A 268 2.77 -8.56 4.75
N ASP A 269 1.88 -9.52 4.48
CA ASP A 269 2.22 -10.90 4.14
C ASP A 269 1.78 -11.21 2.71
N ILE A 270 2.76 -11.49 1.85
CA ILE A 270 2.53 -11.84 0.45
C ILE A 270 1.71 -13.13 0.31
N THR A 271 1.91 -14.09 1.21
CA THR A 271 1.16 -15.36 1.20
C THR A 271 -0.33 -15.12 1.41
N LYS A 272 -0.67 -14.12 2.25
CA LYS A 272 -2.07 -13.74 2.44
C LYS A 272 -2.63 -13.01 1.23
N LEU A 273 -1.83 -12.18 0.55
CA LEU A 273 -2.23 -11.55 -0.72
C LEU A 273 -2.45 -12.60 -1.80
N ASP A 274 -1.57 -13.61 -1.92
CA ASP A 274 -1.72 -14.72 -2.85
C ASP A 274 -3.04 -15.46 -2.64
N TRP A 275 -3.34 -15.80 -1.39
CA TRP A 275 -4.59 -16.45 -1.02
C TRP A 275 -5.81 -15.56 -1.33
N LEU A 276 -5.79 -14.29 -0.94
CA LEU A 276 -6.87 -13.36 -1.26
C LEU A 276 -7.07 -13.22 -2.77
N ASN A 277 -5.97 -13.13 -3.53
CA ASN A 277 -6.05 -13.04 -4.98
C ASN A 277 -6.70 -14.28 -5.59
N SER A 278 -6.35 -15.47 -5.13
CA SER A 278 -7.00 -16.71 -5.59
C SER A 278 -8.51 -16.73 -5.31
N GLN A 279 -8.94 -16.19 -4.16
CA GLN A 279 -10.37 -16.06 -3.83
C GLN A 279 -11.08 -15.07 -4.79
N HIS A 280 -10.46 -13.91 -5.03
CA HIS A 280 -11.01 -12.92 -5.97
C HIS A 280 -11.04 -13.45 -7.40
N LEU A 281 -9.99 -14.16 -7.86
CA LEU A 281 -9.96 -14.81 -9.17
C LEU A 281 -11.08 -15.84 -9.32
N SER A 282 -11.31 -16.67 -8.30
CA SER A 282 -12.37 -17.68 -8.30
C SER A 282 -13.78 -17.10 -8.38
N ASN A 283 -13.97 -15.86 -7.93
CA ASN A 283 -15.26 -15.17 -7.96
C ASN A 283 -15.55 -14.43 -9.28
N LEU A 284 -14.59 -14.33 -10.20
CA LEU A 284 -14.84 -13.70 -11.50
C LEU A 284 -15.76 -14.56 -12.37
N SER A 285 -16.59 -13.95 -13.21
CA SER A 285 -17.22 -14.66 -14.32
C SER A 285 -16.16 -15.11 -15.33
N LEU A 286 -16.41 -16.20 -16.08
CA LEU A 286 -15.48 -16.68 -17.10
C LEU A 286 -15.12 -15.58 -18.12
N GLU A 287 -16.09 -14.81 -18.55
CA GLU A 287 -15.89 -13.66 -19.45
C GLU A 287 -14.93 -12.62 -18.86
N SER A 288 -15.17 -12.21 -17.61
CA SER A 288 -14.30 -11.24 -16.94
C SER A 288 -12.90 -11.81 -16.70
N PHE A 289 -12.81 -13.09 -16.37
CA PHE A 289 -11.54 -13.78 -16.16
C PHE A 289 -10.72 -13.81 -17.48
N LYS A 290 -11.32 -14.25 -18.59
CA LYS A 290 -10.70 -14.25 -19.94
C LYS A 290 -10.22 -12.86 -20.34
N LYS A 291 -11.06 -11.85 -20.17
CA LYS A 291 -10.70 -10.45 -20.48
C LYS A 291 -9.47 -9.97 -19.72
N GLN A 292 -9.38 -10.29 -18.42
CA GLN A 292 -8.25 -9.86 -17.59
C GLN A 292 -6.99 -10.73 -17.76
N LEU A 293 -7.14 -12.00 -18.14
CA LEU A 293 -6.05 -12.89 -18.50
C LEU A 293 -5.39 -12.52 -19.85
N GLN A 294 -6.17 -11.96 -20.78
CA GLN A 294 -5.75 -11.67 -22.16
C GLN A 294 -4.40 -10.94 -22.28
N PRO A 295 -4.10 -9.84 -21.54
CA PRO A 295 -2.82 -9.16 -21.66
C PRO A 295 -1.62 -10.07 -21.33
N PHE A 296 -1.76 -10.99 -20.37
CA PHE A 296 -0.72 -11.92 -19.97
C PHE A 296 -0.50 -13.02 -21.01
N LEU A 297 -1.55 -13.45 -21.68
CA LEU A 297 -1.47 -14.39 -22.80
C LEU A 297 -0.81 -13.76 -24.02
N GLN A 298 -1.18 -12.52 -24.35
CA GLN A 298 -0.56 -11.76 -25.44
C GLN A 298 0.94 -11.55 -25.22
N ALA A 299 1.37 -11.26 -23.98
CA ALA A 299 2.79 -11.16 -23.64
C ALA A 299 3.55 -12.48 -23.86
N LEU A 300 2.86 -13.60 -23.83
CA LEU A 300 3.40 -14.93 -24.11
C LEU A 300 3.12 -15.37 -25.57
N GLU A 301 2.56 -14.52 -26.41
CA GLU A 301 2.16 -14.83 -27.80
C GLU A 301 1.24 -16.05 -27.87
N ILE A 302 0.27 -16.13 -26.96
CA ILE A 302 -0.77 -17.18 -26.91
C ILE A 302 -2.09 -16.56 -27.35
N ASP A 303 -2.75 -17.16 -28.34
CA ASP A 303 -4.13 -16.87 -28.72
C ASP A 303 -5.06 -17.98 -28.19
N ILE A 304 -5.95 -17.61 -27.29
CA ILE A 304 -6.87 -18.57 -26.67
C ILE A 304 -7.90 -19.13 -27.67
N GLU A 305 -8.19 -18.43 -28.75
CA GLU A 305 -9.14 -18.90 -29.79
C GLU A 305 -8.53 -20.01 -30.64
N ASP A 306 -7.23 -20.23 -30.60
CA ASP A 306 -6.55 -21.32 -31.32
C ASP A 306 -6.86 -22.71 -30.74
N HIS A 307 -7.49 -22.77 -29.55
CA HIS A 307 -7.84 -24.04 -28.90
C HIS A 307 -9.33 -24.31 -28.94
N GLU A 308 -9.72 -25.47 -29.50
CA GLU A 308 -11.13 -25.86 -29.76
C GLU A 308 -12.00 -25.87 -28.48
N ASN A 309 -11.37 -26.16 -27.29
CA ASN A 309 -12.02 -26.21 -25.99
C ASN A 309 -11.49 -25.11 -25.04
N SER A 310 -11.21 -23.90 -25.55
CA SER A 310 -10.54 -22.83 -24.80
C SER A 310 -11.22 -22.48 -23.46
N ASP A 311 -12.55 -22.42 -23.44
CA ASP A 311 -13.32 -22.10 -22.23
C ASP A 311 -13.19 -23.19 -21.16
N GLN A 312 -13.23 -24.45 -21.55
CA GLN A 312 -13.06 -25.58 -20.61
C GLN A 312 -11.62 -25.64 -20.07
N LEU A 313 -10.65 -25.39 -20.94
CA LEU A 313 -9.24 -25.33 -20.55
C LEU A 313 -8.97 -24.22 -19.55
N ILE A 314 -9.44 -23.00 -19.85
CA ILE A 314 -9.27 -21.85 -18.94
C ILE A 314 -9.96 -22.10 -17.61
N GLU A 315 -11.17 -22.64 -17.60
CA GLU A 315 -11.87 -22.97 -16.35
C GLU A 315 -11.10 -24.03 -15.52
N ALA A 316 -10.54 -25.05 -16.18
CA ALA A 316 -9.70 -26.07 -15.53
C ALA A 316 -8.39 -25.50 -14.97
N MET A 317 -7.81 -24.49 -15.64
CA MET A 317 -6.53 -23.89 -15.27
C MET A 317 -6.68 -22.69 -14.34
N ARG A 318 -7.90 -22.25 -14.03
CA ARG A 318 -8.21 -21.08 -13.22
C ARG A 318 -7.56 -21.08 -11.84
N THR A 319 -7.36 -22.23 -11.26
CA THR A 319 -6.75 -22.45 -9.94
C THR A 319 -5.31 -22.98 -10.00
N SER A 320 -4.69 -22.96 -11.18
CA SER A 320 -3.32 -23.47 -11.36
C SER A 320 -2.26 -22.58 -10.71
N ASP A 321 -2.57 -21.28 -10.55
CA ASP A 321 -1.73 -20.31 -9.88
C ASP A 321 -2.59 -19.25 -9.18
N ASN A 322 -1.99 -18.49 -8.31
CA ASN A 322 -2.65 -17.40 -7.58
C ASN A 322 -2.63 -16.07 -8.34
N THR A 323 -2.03 -15.99 -9.52
CA THR A 323 -1.87 -14.77 -10.32
C THR A 323 -2.16 -15.02 -11.79
N PHE A 324 -2.62 -14.01 -12.51
CA PHE A 324 -2.82 -14.14 -13.96
C PHE A 324 -1.52 -14.45 -14.73
N SER A 325 -0.38 -13.89 -14.29
CA SER A 325 0.92 -14.21 -14.91
C SER A 325 1.28 -15.69 -14.73
N GLY A 326 1.04 -16.25 -13.53
CA GLY A 326 1.26 -17.67 -13.27
C GLY A 326 0.30 -18.56 -14.05
N ILE A 327 -1.00 -18.22 -14.07
CA ILE A 327 -2.02 -18.94 -14.84
C ILE A 327 -1.69 -18.93 -16.34
N ALA A 328 -1.30 -17.78 -16.91
CA ALA A 328 -0.89 -17.68 -18.30
C ALA A 328 0.31 -18.58 -18.63
N LYS A 329 1.31 -18.65 -17.73
CA LYS A 329 2.45 -19.56 -17.87
C LYS A 329 2.02 -21.04 -17.81
N SER A 330 1.07 -21.37 -16.94
CA SER A 330 0.53 -22.72 -16.84
C SER A 330 -0.22 -23.17 -18.10
N LEU A 331 -0.67 -22.23 -18.94
CA LEU A 331 -1.33 -22.50 -20.22
C LEU A 331 -0.34 -22.74 -21.38
N ILE A 332 0.94 -22.38 -21.25
CA ILE A 332 1.94 -22.52 -22.32
C ILE A 332 1.93 -23.94 -22.95
N PRO A 333 1.94 -25.05 -22.17
CA PRO A 333 2.01 -26.38 -22.73
C PRO A 333 0.83 -26.81 -23.61
N TYR A 334 -0.29 -26.10 -23.53
CA TYR A 334 -1.49 -26.38 -24.32
C TYR A 334 -1.51 -25.65 -25.65
N TYR A 335 -0.66 -24.62 -25.82
CA TYR A 335 -0.62 -23.77 -27.01
C TYR A 335 0.73 -23.77 -27.74
N LYS A 336 1.79 -24.23 -27.08
CA LYS A 336 3.17 -24.20 -27.59
C LYS A 336 3.88 -25.51 -27.28
N ASP A 337 4.79 -25.92 -28.17
CA ASP A 337 5.70 -27.03 -27.92
C ASP A 337 6.60 -26.72 -26.71
N ILE A 338 6.84 -27.73 -25.89
CA ILE A 338 7.70 -27.62 -24.73
C ILE A 338 9.15 -27.73 -25.19
N ASN A 339 9.90 -26.66 -25.11
CA ASN A 339 11.31 -26.64 -25.51
C ASN A 339 12.27 -26.81 -24.33
N GLU A 340 11.79 -26.53 -23.11
CA GLU A 340 12.60 -26.59 -21.88
C GLU A 340 11.87 -27.39 -20.81
N TYR A 341 12.63 -28.24 -20.13
CA TYR A 341 12.13 -29.06 -19.03
C TYR A 341 12.86 -28.72 -17.73
N ASP A 342 12.14 -28.69 -16.61
CA ASP A 342 12.72 -28.53 -15.28
C ASP A 342 13.64 -29.74 -14.94
N GLU A 343 14.95 -29.54 -15.04
CA GLU A 343 15.94 -30.58 -14.78
C GLU A 343 15.82 -31.19 -13.37
N LYS A 344 15.49 -30.36 -12.36
CA LYS A 344 15.31 -30.80 -10.98
C LYS A 344 14.04 -31.66 -10.83
N ALA A 345 12.99 -31.32 -11.54
CA ALA A 345 11.77 -32.10 -11.56
C ALA A 345 12.01 -33.46 -12.25
N ILE A 346 12.73 -33.45 -13.37
CA ILE A 346 13.14 -34.70 -14.07
C ILE A 346 13.96 -35.59 -13.13
N GLU A 347 15.01 -35.04 -12.52
CA GLU A 347 15.90 -35.79 -11.62
C GLU A 347 15.13 -36.40 -10.43
N LYS A 348 14.17 -35.67 -9.91
CA LYS A 348 13.39 -36.08 -8.73
C LYS A 348 12.29 -37.10 -9.05
N PHE A 349 11.61 -36.95 -10.19
CA PHE A 349 10.38 -37.70 -10.47
C PHE A 349 10.46 -38.66 -11.68
N ILE A 350 11.43 -38.49 -12.57
CA ILE A 350 11.63 -39.36 -13.75
C ILE A 350 12.92 -40.15 -13.59
N SER A 351 13.11 -40.77 -12.41
CA SER A 351 14.26 -41.67 -12.17
C SER A 351 14.19 -42.96 -13.01
N ASP A 352 12.97 -43.40 -13.33
CA ASP A 352 12.70 -44.58 -14.17
C ASP A 352 11.79 -44.18 -15.34
N LYS A 353 12.38 -44.17 -16.54
CA LYS A 353 11.65 -43.87 -17.79
C LYS A 353 10.71 -44.97 -18.23
N SER A 354 10.86 -46.21 -17.72
CA SER A 354 10.02 -47.35 -18.09
C SER A 354 8.55 -47.10 -17.76
N ILE A 355 8.27 -46.35 -16.67
CA ILE A 355 6.92 -45.95 -16.28
C ILE A 355 6.24 -45.16 -17.41
N LEU A 356 6.93 -44.22 -18.01
CA LEU A 356 6.38 -43.38 -19.10
C LEU A 356 6.17 -44.20 -20.38
N GLU A 357 7.08 -45.14 -20.69
CA GLU A 357 6.96 -46.00 -21.85
C GLU A 357 5.77 -46.98 -21.73
N GLU A 358 5.61 -47.62 -20.56
CA GLU A 358 4.48 -48.49 -20.28
C GLU A 358 3.14 -47.73 -20.29
N LEU A 359 3.08 -46.57 -19.64
CA LEU A 359 1.88 -45.74 -19.65
C LEU A 359 1.51 -45.24 -21.05
N LYS A 360 2.50 -44.90 -21.87
CA LYS A 360 2.27 -44.51 -23.27
C LYS A 360 1.58 -45.61 -24.06
N VAL A 361 2.00 -46.88 -23.86
CA VAL A 361 1.36 -48.00 -24.52
C VAL A 361 -0.07 -48.20 -24.06
N LEU A 362 -0.32 -48.12 -22.74
CA LEU A 362 -1.66 -48.28 -22.17
C LEU A 362 -2.62 -47.15 -22.61
N LEU A 363 -2.16 -45.92 -22.60
CA LEU A 363 -2.95 -44.76 -23.01
C LEU A 363 -3.25 -44.78 -24.53
N ASN A 364 -2.28 -45.17 -25.35
CA ASN A 364 -2.49 -45.33 -26.79
C ASN A 364 -3.49 -46.47 -27.15
N GLY A 365 -3.74 -47.38 -26.23
CA GLY A 365 -4.74 -48.43 -26.38
C GLY A 365 -6.16 -48.03 -26.01
N LEU A 366 -6.40 -46.79 -25.63
CA LEU A 366 -7.75 -46.29 -25.33
C LEU A 366 -8.51 -45.98 -26.63
N ASP A 367 -9.68 -46.60 -26.78
CA ASP A 367 -10.61 -46.31 -27.88
C ASP A 367 -11.24 -44.92 -27.73
N ASP A 368 -11.41 -44.46 -26.50
CA ASP A 368 -12.09 -43.21 -26.15
C ASP A 368 -11.27 -42.41 -25.14
N TRP A 369 -10.70 -41.30 -25.58
CA TRP A 369 -9.90 -40.39 -24.76
C TRP A 369 -10.79 -39.43 -23.98
N ASN A 370 -11.18 -39.87 -22.77
CA ASN A 370 -11.93 -39.04 -21.82
C ASN A 370 -11.32 -39.20 -20.43
N GLN A 371 -11.69 -38.31 -19.53
CA GLN A 371 -11.15 -38.23 -18.17
C GLN A 371 -11.31 -39.55 -17.42
N ASP A 372 -12.49 -40.18 -17.48
CA ASP A 372 -12.78 -41.42 -16.74
C ASP A 372 -11.90 -42.59 -17.21
N ASN A 373 -11.72 -42.71 -18.51
CA ASN A 373 -10.89 -43.79 -19.09
C ASN A 373 -9.40 -43.59 -18.76
N ILE A 374 -8.91 -42.35 -18.87
CA ILE A 374 -7.54 -42.01 -18.49
C ILE A 374 -7.31 -42.28 -17.01
N ASP A 375 -8.19 -41.79 -16.14
CA ASP A 375 -8.12 -42.00 -14.69
C ASP A 375 -8.13 -43.48 -14.32
N ASN A 376 -8.95 -44.28 -15.00
CA ASN A 376 -9.00 -45.72 -14.77
C ASN A 376 -7.68 -46.43 -15.17
N VAL A 377 -7.09 -46.07 -16.30
CA VAL A 377 -5.77 -46.58 -16.71
C VAL A 377 -4.71 -46.25 -15.66
N LEU A 378 -4.66 -45.00 -15.21
CA LEU A 378 -3.67 -44.54 -14.22
C LEU A 378 -3.84 -45.26 -12.88
N LYS A 379 -5.08 -45.39 -12.37
CA LYS A 379 -5.40 -46.07 -11.13
C LYS A 379 -5.08 -47.55 -11.17
N ASN A 380 -5.43 -48.21 -12.28
CA ASN A 380 -5.10 -49.63 -12.47
C ASN A 380 -3.58 -49.87 -12.52
N TYR A 381 -2.86 -49.05 -13.28
CA TYR A 381 -1.41 -49.10 -13.34
C TYR A 381 -0.74 -48.89 -11.97
N GLN A 382 -1.21 -47.88 -11.21
CA GLN A 382 -0.76 -47.63 -9.83
C GLN A 382 -0.96 -48.86 -8.94
N SER A 383 -2.13 -49.49 -9.02
CA SER A 383 -2.50 -50.68 -8.22
C SER A 383 -1.67 -51.90 -8.60
N GLU A 384 -1.51 -52.16 -9.89
CA GLU A 384 -0.74 -53.33 -10.41
C GLU A 384 0.75 -53.21 -10.07
N LYS A 385 1.32 -52.02 -10.14
CA LYS A 385 2.75 -51.80 -9.86
C LYS A 385 3.04 -51.45 -8.40
N GLY A 386 2.03 -51.29 -7.57
CA GLY A 386 2.17 -50.87 -6.16
C GLY A 386 2.79 -49.50 -6.01
N LEU A 387 2.55 -48.58 -6.96
CA LEU A 387 3.12 -47.23 -7.00
C LEU A 387 2.20 -46.21 -6.34
N SER A 388 2.79 -45.18 -5.74
CA SER A 388 2.04 -44.05 -5.21
C SER A 388 1.51 -43.14 -6.33
N VAL A 389 0.42 -42.40 -6.08
CA VAL A 389 -0.15 -41.45 -7.04
C VAL A 389 0.89 -40.45 -7.58
N PRO A 390 1.74 -39.81 -6.75
CA PRO A 390 2.80 -38.94 -7.27
C PRO A 390 3.84 -39.64 -8.15
N ALA A 391 4.15 -40.91 -7.87
CA ALA A 391 5.13 -41.67 -8.65
C ALA A 391 4.69 -41.95 -10.09
N VAL A 392 3.37 -41.93 -10.36
CA VAL A 392 2.79 -42.11 -11.70
C VAL A 392 2.43 -40.77 -12.33
N ASN A 393 1.76 -39.90 -11.59
CA ASN A 393 1.20 -38.66 -12.15
C ASN A 393 2.26 -37.57 -12.39
N GLN A 394 3.31 -37.47 -11.53
CA GLN A 394 4.34 -36.46 -11.72
C GLN A 394 5.20 -36.66 -12.98
N PRO A 395 5.69 -37.90 -13.31
CA PRO A 395 6.35 -38.15 -14.59
C PRO A 395 5.52 -37.74 -15.80
N ILE A 396 4.21 -38.10 -15.82
CA ILE A 396 3.31 -37.69 -16.90
C ILE A 396 3.22 -36.20 -16.99
N ARG A 397 2.93 -35.53 -15.86
CA ARG A 397 2.80 -34.06 -15.81
C ARG A 397 4.05 -33.37 -16.37
N ILE A 398 5.24 -33.78 -15.90
CA ILE A 398 6.50 -33.19 -16.38
C ILE A 398 6.66 -33.43 -17.89
N SER A 399 6.31 -34.63 -18.39
CA SER A 399 6.44 -34.95 -19.82
C SER A 399 5.53 -34.11 -20.72
N VAL A 400 4.33 -33.71 -20.23
CA VAL A 400 3.34 -32.94 -21.01
C VAL A 400 3.31 -31.44 -20.69
N THR A 401 3.95 -31.00 -19.58
CA THR A 401 3.97 -29.58 -19.19
C THR A 401 5.37 -29.01 -19.04
N GLY A 402 6.42 -29.82 -19.06
CA GLY A 402 7.81 -29.40 -18.82
C GLY A 402 8.17 -29.18 -17.34
N SER A 403 7.20 -29.22 -16.42
CA SER A 403 7.40 -28.88 -15.00
C SER A 403 6.48 -29.66 -14.06
N THR A 404 6.66 -29.51 -12.74
CA THR A 404 5.83 -30.15 -11.70
C THR A 404 4.58 -29.35 -11.36
#